data_9e4bce0f83cdf221eefb3d7cd38b15b8
#
_entry.id   9e4bce0f83cdf221eefb3d7cd38b15b8
#
_cell.length_a   1.000
_cell.length_b   1.000
_cell.length_c   1.000
_cell.angle_alpha   90.00
_cell.angle_beta   90.00
_cell.angle_gamma   90.00
#
_symmetry.space_group_name_H-M   'P 1'
#
loop_
_entity.id
_entity.type
_entity.pdbx_description
1 polymer ?
#
loop_
_entity_poly.entity_id
_entity_poly.type
_entity_poly.pdbx_seq_one_letter_code
_entity_poly.pdbx_strand_id
1 'polypeptide(L)'
;MEILLIITLMLFATVVIVAISDRFGLPWPVLITLVAASAFFFPSLPLLHIPAEMMLPIFLPPLLWALARRTSWAAIRSQWVTVVSLSVLLVLVSAVAAAGVALWMLPPIGIAGALVLGAAVAPPDPVAVDAVAEPAGVPRRLTGTLQIEGLFNDAASIVVFHLALAALTAGEKLSLVGGISAFLYS
;
A
#
# COMPACT_ATOMS: atom_id res chain seq x y z
N MET A 1 18.35 -10.46 24.63
CA MET A 1 19.22 -9.27 24.51
C MET A 1 19.55 -8.93 23.06
N GLU A 2 19.87 -9.89 22.22
CA GLU A 2 20.23 -9.68 20.80
C GLU A 2 19.10 -9.03 19.97
N ILE A 3 17.86 -9.49 20.11
CA ILE A 3 16.71 -8.94 19.37
C ILE A 3 16.50 -7.46 19.72
N LEU A 4 16.60 -7.10 20.99
CA LEU A 4 16.46 -5.70 21.44
C LEU A 4 17.56 -4.81 20.85
N LEU A 5 18.78 -5.33 20.81
CA LEU A 5 19.92 -4.63 20.23
C LEU A 5 19.76 -4.42 18.73
N ILE A 6 19.27 -5.45 18.01
CA ILE A 6 18.97 -5.35 16.57
C ILE A 6 17.90 -4.30 16.31
N ILE A 7 16.77 -4.34 17.05
CA ILE A 7 15.70 -3.35 16.92
C ILE A 7 16.23 -1.95 17.20
N THR A 8 17.03 -1.77 18.25
CA THR A 8 17.61 -0.47 18.60
C THR A 8 18.53 0.05 17.51
N LEU A 9 19.39 -0.82 16.94
CA LEU A 9 20.25 -0.48 15.82
C LEU A 9 19.46 -0.10 14.56
N MET A 10 18.41 -0.83 14.25
CA MET A 10 17.52 -0.53 13.11
C MET A 10 16.82 0.82 13.29
N LEU A 11 16.29 1.10 14.48
CA LEU A 11 15.67 2.39 14.79
C LEU A 11 16.70 3.53 14.69
N PHE A 12 17.90 3.33 15.25
CA PHE A 12 18.96 4.32 15.16
C PHE A 12 19.38 4.58 13.71
N ALA A 13 19.57 3.53 12.92
CA ALA A 13 19.89 3.63 11.50
C ALA A 13 18.79 4.39 10.75
N THR A 14 17.51 4.11 11.03
CA THR A 14 16.38 4.82 10.44
C THR A 14 16.42 6.32 10.76
N VAL A 15 16.66 6.70 12.02
CA VAL A 15 16.78 8.10 12.43
C VAL A 15 17.93 8.80 11.71
N VAL A 16 19.07 8.15 11.60
CA VAL A 16 20.25 8.69 10.89
C VAL A 16 19.93 8.88 9.40
N ILE A 17 19.29 7.89 8.77
CA ILE A 17 18.93 7.98 7.34
C ILE A 17 17.93 9.13 7.10
N VAL A 18 16.92 9.27 7.96
CA VAL A 18 15.96 10.38 7.87
C VAL A 18 16.67 11.72 8.02
N ALA A 19 17.56 11.87 9.02
CA ALA A 19 18.32 13.10 9.22
C ALA A 19 19.24 13.47 8.03
N ILE A 20 19.84 12.46 7.39
CA ILE A 20 20.64 12.65 6.17
C ILE A 20 19.71 13.06 5.01
N SER A 21 18.58 12.39 4.87
CA SER A 21 17.56 12.66 3.85
C SER A 21 17.13 14.12 3.89
N ASP A 22 16.74 14.61 5.07
CA ASP A 22 16.30 15.99 5.29
C ASP A 22 17.39 17.01 4.92
N ARG A 23 18.65 16.68 5.24
CA ARG A 23 19.78 17.55 4.94
C ARG A 23 20.06 17.70 3.43
N PHE A 24 19.81 16.65 2.65
CA PHE A 24 20.08 16.62 1.20
C PHE A 24 18.83 16.82 0.35
N GLY A 25 17.65 16.99 0.97
CA GLY A 25 16.37 17.11 0.25
C GLY A 25 16.00 15.86 -0.54
N LEU A 26 16.44 14.68 -0.08
CA LEU A 26 16.16 13.40 -0.72
C LEU A 26 14.93 12.74 -0.07
N PRO A 27 14.15 11.94 -0.81
CA PRO A 27 13.04 11.18 -0.22
C PRO A 27 13.57 10.09 0.71
N TRP A 28 13.33 10.21 2.01
CA TRP A 28 13.80 9.25 3.02
C TRP A 28 13.37 7.78 2.76
N PRO A 29 12.18 7.46 2.17
CA PRO A 29 11.81 6.08 1.89
C PRO A 29 12.73 5.44 0.85
N VAL A 30 13.18 6.22 -0.13
CA VAL A 30 14.13 5.73 -1.16
C VAL A 30 15.46 5.36 -0.52
N LEU A 31 15.98 6.21 0.37
CA LEU A 31 17.23 5.93 1.06
C LEU A 31 17.13 4.70 1.96
N ILE A 32 16.05 4.56 2.73
CA ILE A 32 15.82 3.38 3.57
C ILE A 32 15.74 2.12 2.70
N THR A 33 15.02 2.17 1.59
CA THR A 33 14.89 1.03 0.66
C THR A 33 16.24 0.64 0.07
N LEU A 34 17.06 1.60 -0.34
CA LEU A 34 18.41 1.34 -0.88
C LEU A 34 19.33 0.73 0.18
N VAL A 35 19.29 1.26 1.41
CA VAL A 35 20.07 0.71 2.53
C VAL A 35 19.60 -0.70 2.88
N ALA A 36 18.29 -0.93 2.95
CA ALA A 36 17.73 -2.27 3.19
C ALA A 36 18.09 -3.25 2.07
N ALA A 37 18.02 -2.82 0.81
CA ALA A 37 18.43 -3.63 -0.33
C ALA A 37 19.92 -3.96 -0.30
N SER A 38 20.76 -3.05 0.19
CA SER A 38 22.20 -3.31 0.33
C SER A 38 22.50 -4.43 1.33
N ALA A 39 21.62 -4.68 2.30
CA ALA A 39 21.76 -5.78 3.25
C ALA A 39 21.79 -7.16 2.56
N PHE A 40 21.19 -7.27 1.37
CA PHE A 40 21.25 -8.50 0.56
C PHE A 40 22.68 -8.93 0.18
N PHE A 41 23.61 -7.97 0.11
CA PHE A 41 25.01 -8.25 -0.18
C PHE A 41 25.82 -8.72 1.06
N PHE A 42 25.19 -8.72 2.25
CA PHE A 42 25.81 -9.12 3.50
C PHE A 42 25.10 -10.33 4.12
N PRO A 43 25.38 -11.56 3.66
CA PRO A 43 24.66 -12.78 4.10
C PRO A 43 24.88 -13.12 5.59
N SER A 44 25.83 -12.48 6.25
CA SER A 44 26.09 -12.62 7.70
C SER A 44 25.18 -11.77 8.59
N LEU A 45 24.31 -10.91 8.02
CA LEU A 45 23.36 -10.16 8.82
C LEU A 45 22.25 -11.08 9.35
N PRO A 46 21.89 -10.97 10.64
CA PRO A 46 20.81 -11.76 11.21
C PRO A 46 19.49 -11.35 10.56
N LEU A 47 18.86 -12.29 9.85
CA LEU A 47 17.53 -12.10 9.26
C LEU A 47 16.48 -12.10 10.37
N LEU A 48 15.81 -10.97 10.54
CA LEU A 48 14.62 -10.91 11.40
C LEU A 48 13.48 -11.64 10.68
N HIS A 49 13.11 -12.80 11.19
CA HIS A 49 11.97 -13.55 10.67
C HIS A 49 10.70 -13.03 11.34
N ILE A 50 10.00 -12.11 10.68
CA ILE A 50 8.68 -11.63 11.13
C ILE A 50 7.63 -12.45 10.37
N PRO A 51 6.76 -13.19 11.07
CA PRO A 51 5.65 -13.90 10.42
C PRO A 51 4.77 -12.92 9.65
N ALA A 52 4.39 -13.28 8.43
CA ALA A 52 3.59 -12.40 7.57
C ALA A 52 2.25 -12.01 8.22
N GLU A 53 1.67 -12.91 9.03
CA GLU A 53 0.43 -12.70 9.76
C GLU A 53 0.53 -11.57 10.81
N MET A 54 1.72 -11.27 11.30
CA MET A 54 1.97 -10.19 12.28
C MET A 54 2.24 -8.84 11.63
N MET A 55 2.62 -8.80 10.35
CA MET A 55 2.96 -7.54 9.68
C MET A 55 1.76 -6.59 9.61
N LEU A 56 0.62 -7.07 9.10
CA LEU A 56 -0.57 -6.25 8.95
C LEU A 56 -1.10 -5.71 10.29
N PRO A 57 -1.34 -6.54 11.34
CA PRO A 57 -1.86 -6.04 12.61
C PRO A 57 -0.91 -5.07 13.34
N ILE A 58 0.39 -5.18 13.13
CA ILE A 58 1.37 -4.31 13.82
C ILE A 58 1.51 -2.96 13.11
N PHE A 59 1.62 -2.96 11.78
CA PHE A 59 1.96 -1.75 11.01
C PHE A 59 0.73 -0.98 10.53
N LEU A 60 -0.37 -1.67 10.20
CA LEU A 60 -1.55 -1.02 9.64
C LEU A 60 -2.25 -0.04 10.61
N PRO A 61 -2.53 -0.39 11.89
CA PRO A 61 -3.22 0.53 12.79
C PRO A 61 -2.47 1.84 13.05
N PRO A 62 -1.14 1.86 13.34
CA PRO A 62 -0.40 3.10 13.50
C PRO A 62 -0.38 3.95 12.22
N LEU A 63 -0.27 3.31 11.05
CA LEU A 63 -0.27 3.98 9.76
C LEU A 63 -1.62 4.65 9.48
N LEU A 64 -2.72 3.89 9.62
CA LEU A 64 -4.07 4.42 9.45
C LEU A 64 -4.39 5.53 10.45
N TRP A 65 -3.94 5.38 11.71
CA TRP A 65 -4.09 6.42 12.72
C TRP A 65 -3.35 7.71 12.35
N ALA A 66 -2.11 7.60 11.90
CA ALA A 66 -1.31 8.75 11.48
C ALA A 66 -1.97 9.48 10.29
N LEU A 67 -2.51 8.73 9.34
CA LEU A 67 -3.20 9.25 8.16
C LEU A 67 -4.54 9.89 8.54
N ALA A 68 -5.35 9.21 9.35
CA ALA A 68 -6.67 9.69 9.79
C ALA A 68 -6.57 10.99 10.60
N ARG A 69 -5.53 11.15 11.44
CA ARG A 69 -5.30 12.39 12.20
C ARG A 69 -5.01 13.61 11.33
N ARG A 70 -4.46 13.42 10.15
CA ARG A 70 -4.17 14.50 9.20
C ARG A 70 -5.36 14.84 8.30
N THR A 71 -6.36 13.97 8.27
CA THR A 71 -7.52 14.09 7.39
C THR A 71 -8.67 14.81 8.10
N SER A 72 -9.17 15.89 7.50
CA SER A 72 -10.32 16.64 8.03
C SER A 72 -11.62 16.10 7.46
N TRP A 73 -12.60 15.83 8.32
CA TRP A 73 -13.96 15.43 7.89
C TRP A 73 -14.61 16.46 6.96
N ALA A 74 -14.37 17.74 7.21
CA ALA A 74 -14.85 18.83 6.35
C ALA A 74 -14.26 18.75 4.94
N ALA A 75 -12.98 18.38 4.80
CA ALA A 75 -12.32 18.19 3.52
C ALA A 75 -12.91 16.99 2.77
N ILE A 76 -13.13 15.86 3.44
CA ILE A 76 -13.79 14.68 2.84
C ILE A 76 -15.17 15.06 2.32
N ARG A 77 -15.99 15.72 3.14
CA ARG A 77 -17.36 16.11 2.77
C ARG A 77 -17.41 17.10 1.62
N SER A 78 -16.45 18.02 1.54
CA SER A 78 -16.41 19.02 0.45
C SER A 78 -15.97 18.44 -0.89
N GLN A 79 -15.22 17.32 -0.88
CA GLN A 79 -14.65 16.70 -2.08
C GLN A 79 -15.10 15.23 -2.26
N TRP A 80 -16.21 14.83 -1.63
CA TRP A 80 -16.63 13.43 -1.58
C TRP A 80 -16.74 12.77 -2.96
N VAL A 81 -17.24 13.49 -3.98
CA VAL A 81 -17.34 12.96 -5.35
C VAL A 81 -15.95 12.64 -5.92
N THR A 82 -14.98 13.56 -5.75
CA THR A 82 -13.61 13.37 -6.19
C THR A 82 -12.96 12.20 -5.45
N VAL A 83 -13.13 12.16 -4.13
CA VAL A 83 -12.59 11.09 -3.28
C VAL A 83 -13.13 9.73 -3.72
N VAL A 84 -14.45 9.58 -3.84
CA VAL A 84 -15.07 8.32 -4.26
C VAL A 84 -14.66 7.94 -5.68
N SER A 85 -14.63 8.90 -6.61
CA SER A 85 -14.22 8.63 -7.99
C SER A 85 -12.78 8.17 -8.09
N LEU A 86 -11.87 8.82 -7.39
CA LEU A 86 -10.44 8.44 -7.40
C LEU A 86 -10.23 7.13 -6.63
N SER A 87 -10.82 6.97 -5.45
CA SER A 87 -10.59 5.79 -4.61
C SER A 87 -11.22 4.51 -5.17
N VAL A 88 -12.33 4.60 -5.88
CA VAL A 88 -13.03 3.42 -6.40
C VAL A 88 -12.77 3.23 -7.90
N LEU A 89 -13.11 4.24 -8.71
CA LEU A 89 -13.04 4.10 -10.16
C LEU A 89 -11.59 3.95 -10.64
N LEU A 90 -10.66 4.77 -10.12
CA LEU A 90 -9.25 4.69 -10.51
C LEU A 90 -8.64 3.34 -10.10
N VAL A 91 -8.93 2.87 -8.89
CA VAL A 91 -8.45 1.54 -8.42
C VAL A 91 -9.00 0.43 -9.30
N LEU A 92 -10.29 0.45 -9.65
CA LEU A 92 -10.88 -0.55 -10.56
C LEU A 92 -10.23 -0.54 -11.94
N VAL A 93 -10.04 0.65 -12.52
CA VAL A 93 -9.39 0.81 -13.84
C VAL A 93 -7.94 0.33 -13.77
N SER A 94 -7.19 0.70 -12.74
CA SER A 94 -5.81 0.27 -12.55
C SER A 94 -5.70 -1.24 -12.33
N ALA A 95 -6.59 -1.82 -11.51
CA ALA A 95 -6.64 -3.26 -11.28
C ALA A 95 -6.93 -4.04 -12.57
N VAL A 96 -7.91 -3.59 -13.35
CA VAL A 96 -8.25 -4.23 -14.64
C VAL A 96 -7.12 -4.06 -15.66
N ALA A 97 -6.50 -2.89 -15.74
CA ALA A 97 -5.37 -2.64 -16.63
C ALA A 97 -4.17 -3.54 -16.27
N ALA A 98 -3.81 -3.61 -14.98
CA ALA A 98 -2.74 -4.47 -14.50
C ALA A 98 -3.07 -5.96 -14.71
N ALA A 99 -4.33 -6.37 -14.48
CA ALA A 99 -4.79 -7.72 -14.77
C ALA A 99 -4.70 -8.04 -16.27
N GLY A 100 -5.04 -7.09 -17.14
CA GLY A 100 -4.90 -7.24 -18.59
C GLY A 100 -3.45 -7.47 -19.03
N VAL A 101 -2.52 -6.70 -18.46
CA VAL A 101 -1.07 -6.91 -18.71
C VAL A 101 -0.62 -8.27 -18.16
N ALA A 102 -1.06 -8.66 -16.97
CA ALA A 102 -0.73 -9.95 -16.38
C ALA A 102 -1.24 -11.12 -17.25
N LEU A 103 -2.46 -11.05 -17.78
CA LEU A 103 -3.01 -12.04 -18.71
C LEU A 103 -2.23 -12.09 -20.02
N TRP A 104 -1.81 -10.95 -20.53
CA TRP A 104 -1.01 -10.90 -21.76
C TRP A 104 0.38 -11.52 -21.57
N MET A 105 1.03 -11.27 -20.42
CA MET A 105 2.36 -11.81 -20.13
C MET A 105 2.33 -13.28 -19.69
N LEU A 106 1.30 -13.68 -18.96
CA LEU A 106 1.15 -14.97 -18.30
C LEU A 106 -0.26 -15.54 -18.53
N PRO A 107 -0.61 -15.95 -19.75
CA PRO A 107 -1.95 -16.49 -20.07
C PRO A 107 -2.43 -17.63 -19.15
N PRO A 108 -1.55 -18.51 -18.61
CA PRO A 108 -1.99 -19.58 -17.71
C PRO A 108 -2.52 -19.13 -16.36
N ILE A 109 -2.28 -17.86 -15.96
CA ILE A 109 -2.73 -17.34 -14.63
C ILE A 109 -4.26 -17.28 -14.53
N GLY A 110 -4.96 -17.19 -15.66
CA GLY A 110 -6.41 -17.04 -15.73
C GLY A 110 -6.92 -15.67 -15.27
N ILE A 111 -8.18 -15.37 -15.54
CA ILE A 111 -8.77 -14.06 -15.26
C ILE A 111 -8.79 -13.76 -13.74
N ALA A 112 -9.18 -14.75 -12.94
CA ALA A 112 -9.25 -14.56 -11.48
C ALA A 112 -7.87 -14.29 -10.86
N GLY A 113 -6.85 -15.08 -11.25
CA GLY A 113 -5.49 -14.86 -10.78
C GLY A 113 -4.90 -13.53 -11.25
N ALA A 114 -5.18 -13.11 -12.47
CA ALA A 114 -4.77 -11.82 -13.00
C ALA A 114 -5.44 -10.66 -12.23
N LEU A 115 -6.72 -10.77 -11.87
CA LEU A 115 -7.43 -9.78 -11.06
C LEU A 115 -6.92 -9.72 -9.62
N VAL A 116 -6.53 -10.85 -9.01
CA VAL A 116 -5.87 -10.88 -7.70
C VAL A 116 -4.58 -10.05 -7.75
N LEU A 117 -3.74 -10.31 -8.77
CA LEU A 117 -2.50 -9.55 -8.96
C LEU A 117 -2.77 -8.08 -9.26
N GLY A 118 -3.74 -7.79 -10.14
CA GLY A 118 -4.12 -6.43 -10.49
C GLY A 118 -4.62 -5.63 -9.29
N ALA A 119 -5.47 -6.23 -8.46
CA ALA A 119 -5.97 -5.60 -7.24
C ALA A 119 -4.85 -5.34 -6.22
N ALA A 120 -3.88 -6.26 -6.08
CA ALA A 120 -2.77 -6.10 -5.15
C ALA A 120 -1.83 -4.94 -5.53
N VAL A 121 -1.73 -4.59 -6.81
CA VAL A 121 -0.81 -3.55 -7.32
C VAL A 121 -1.51 -2.22 -7.58
N ALA A 122 -2.86 -2.22 -7.63
CA ALA A 122 -3.63 -1.05 -8.03
C ALA A 122 -3.58 0.15 -7.08
N PRO A 123 -3.60 0.01 -5.72
CA PRO A 123 -3.66 1.16 -4.84
C PRO A 123 -2.30 1.89 -4.79
N PRO A 124 -2.29 3.22 -4.98
CA PRO A 124 -1.08 4.02 -4.76
C PRO A 124 -0.78 4.13 -3.27
N ASP A 125 0.49 4.10 -2.90
CA ASP A 125 0.94 4.28 -1.52
C ASP A 125 0.90 5.77 -1.11
N PRO A 126 0.04 6.18 -0.18
CA PRO A 126 -0.05 7.57 0.27
C PRO A 126 1.20 8.03 1.03
N VAL A 127 1.93 7.12 1.67
CA VAL A 127 3.17 7.45 2.41
C VAL A 127 4.29 7.78 1.43
N ALA A 128 4.41 7.02 0.34
CA ALA A 128 5.37 7.31 -0.72
C ALA A 128 5.05 8.65 -1.41
N VAL A 129 3.77 8.93 -1.65
CA VAL A 129 3.32 10.22 -2.21
C VAL A 129 3.73 11.38 -1.30
N ASP A 130 3.48 11.29 0.01
CA ASP A 130 3.85 12.33 0.97
C ASP A 130 5.35 12.60 0.99
N ALA A 131 6.15 11.54 0.99
CA ALA A 131 7.60 11.65 1.05
C ALA A 131 8.22 12.31 -0.18
N VAL A 132 7.56 12.22 -1.34
CA VAL A 132 8.03 12.81 -2.59
C VAL A 132 7.39 14.17 -2.87
N ALA A 133 6.16 14.40 -2.43
CA ALA A 133 5.40 15.61 -2.73
C ALA A 133 6.03 16.88 -2.14
N GLU A 134 6.56 16.81 -0.92
CA GLU A 134 7.18 17.96 -0.26
C GLU A 134 8.48 18.38 -0.94
N PRO A 135 9.47 17.49 -1.19
CA PRO A 135 10.67 17.85 -1.95
C PRO A 135 10.39 18.31 -3.39
N ALA A 136 9.35 17.76 -4.03
CA ALA A 136 8.95 18.12 -5.39
C ALA A 136 8.16 19.43 -5.48
N GLY A 137 7.86 20.08 -4.35
CA GLY A 137 7.10 21.34 -4.32
C GLY A 137 5.63 21.20 -4.78
N VAL A 138 5.04 20.02 -4.60
CA VAL A 138 3.64 19.76 -4.97
C VAL A 138 2.70 20.62 -4.12
N PRO A 139 1.71 21.31 -4.72
CA PRO A 139 0.77 22.13 -3.96
C PRO A 139 0.03 21.30 -2.88
N ARG A 140 -0.03 21.83 -1.66
CA ARG A 140 -0.68 21.17 -0.49
C ARG A 140 -2.11 20.71 -0.76
N ARG A 141 -2.83 21.40 -1.65
CA ARG A 141 -4.19 21.00 -2.02
C ARG A 141 -4.21 19.65 -2.73
N LEU A 142 -3.27 19.41 -3.64
CA LEU A 142 -3.15 18.13 -4.36
C LEU A 142 -2.70 17.03 -3.42
N THR A 143 -1.68 17.28 -2.61
CA THR A 143 -1.20 16.32 -1.61
C THR A 143 -2.31 15.92 -0.64
N GLY A 144 -3.10 16.89 -0.14
CA GLY A 144 -4.24 16.60 0.72
C GLY A 144 -5.32 15.76 0.06
N THR A 145 -5.61 15.98 -1.23
CA THR A 145 -6.56 15.14 -1.99
C THR A 145 -6.04 13.72 -2.15
N LEU A 146 -4.76 13.56 -2.48
CA LEU A 146 -4.12 12.24 -2.63
C LEU A 146 -4.05 11.48 -1.30
N GLN A 147 -3.85 12.18 -0.18
CA GLN A 147 -3.89 11.57 1.16
C GLN A 147 -5.27 11.04 1.51
N ILE A 148 -6.32 11.81 1.20
CA ILE A 148 -7.71 11.38 1.45
C ILE A 148 -8.05 10.21 0.54
N GLU A 149 -7.66 10.26 -0.72
CA GLU A 149 -7.84 9.17 -1.68
C GLU A 149 -7.16 7.90 -1.20
N GLY A 150 -5.88 7.99 -0.76
CA GLY A 150 -5.10 6.87 -0.26
C GLY A 150 -5.68 6.19 0.99
N LEU A 151 -6.57 6.87 1.72
CA LEU A 151 -7.28 6.27 2.86
C LEU A 151 -8.39 5.29 2.43
N PHE A 152 -8.98 5.51 1.25
CA PHE A 152 -10.15 4.77 0.77
C PHE A 152 -9.81 3.79 -0.36
N ASN A 153 -8.72 4.00 -1.09
CA ASN A 153 -8.33 3.13 -2.21
C ASN A 153 -7.95 1.73 -1.74
N ASP A 154 -7.30 1.60 -0.57
CA ASP A 154 -6.94 0.32 0.02
C ASP A 154 -8.19 -0.52 0.29
N ALA A 155 -9.25 0.09 0.84
CA ALA A 155 -10.51 -0.59 1.08
C ALA A 155 -11.13 -1.10 -0.23
N ALA A 156 -11.14 -0.27 -1.29
CA ALA A 156 -11.65 -0.68 -2.60
C ALA A 156 -10.82 -1.83 -3.21
N SER A 157 -9.49 -1.75 -3.09
CA SER A 157 -8.58 -2.80 -3.56
C SER A 157 -8.76 -4.11 -2.81
N ILE A 158 -8.88 -4.08 -1.49
CA ILE A 158 -9.11 -5.27 -0.65
C ILE A 158 -10.41 -5.98 -1.07
N VAL A 159 -11.49 -5.23 -1.34
CA VAL A 159 -12.75 -5.83 -1.82
C VAL A 159 -12.54 -6.55 -3.16
N VAL A 160 -11.87 -5.91 -4.13
CA VAL A 160 -11.60 -6.53 -5.44
C VAL A 160 -10.69 -7.75 -5.29
N PHE A 161 -9.67 -7.66 -4.44
CA PHE A 161 -8.76 -8.73 -4.16
C PHE A 161 -9.47 -9.96 -3.58
N HIS A 162 -10.28 -9.78 -2.54
CA HIS A 162 -11.02 -10.88 -1.92
C HIS A 162 -12.05 -11.49 -2.87
N LEU A 163 -12.73 -10.68 -3.68
CA LEU A 163 -13.67 -11.14 -4.68
C LEU A 163 -12.97 -12.02 -5.73
N ALA A 164 -11.82 -11.57 -6.24
CA ALA A 164 -11.04 -12.30 -7.22
C ALA A 164 -10.42 -13.58 -6.62
N LEU A 165 -9.97 -13.52 -5.37
CA LEU A 165 -9.41 -14.65 -4.63
C LEU A 165 -10.47 -15.73 -4.37
N ALA A 166 -11.68 -15.34 -3.97
CA ALA A 166 -12.80 -16.25 -3.78
C ALA A 166 -13.17 -16.96 -5.10
N ALA A 167 -13.20 -16.24 -6.22
CA ALA A 167 -13.43 -16.84 -7.52
C ALA A 167 -12.30 -17.80 -7.96
N LEU A 168 -11.05 -17.47 -7.60
CA LEU A 168 -9.90 -18.32 -7.90
C LEU A 168 -9.93 -19.62 -7.10
N THR A 169 -10.29 -19.56 -5.80
CA THR A 169 -10.27 -20.71 -4.89
C THR A 169 -11.50 -21.62 -5.04
N ALA A 170 -12.68 -21.04 -5.29
CA ALA A 170 -13.92 -21.79 -5.45
C ALA A 170 -14.08 -22.40 -6.86
N GLY A 171 -13.28 -21.98 -7.83
CA GLY A 171 -13.47 -22.35 -9.23
C GLY A 171 -14.80 -21.83 -9.81
N GLU A 172 -15.42 -20.89 -9.14
CA GLU A 172 -16.74 -20.34 -9.50
C GLU A 172 -16.59 -19.12 -10.40
N LYS A 173 -17.67 -18.84 -11.14
CA LYS A 173 -17.78 -17.59 -11.88
C LYS A 173 -17.79 -16.42 -10.90
N LEU A 174 -17.04 -15.36 -11.20
CA LEU A 174 -17.01 -14.11 -10.44
C LEU A 174 -18.45 -13.65 -10.11
N SER A 175 -18.84 -13.82 -8.84
CA SER A 175 -20.13 -13.35 -8.33
C SER A 175 -19.88 -12.16 -7.40
N LEU A 176 -20.31 -10.97 -7.81
CA LEU A 176 -20.21 -9.75 -7.00
C LEU A 176 -20.90 -9.91 -5.63
N VAL A 177 -22.05 -10.58 -5.61
CA VAL A 177 -22.81 -10.80 -4.37
C VAL A 177 -22.07 -11.75 -3.44
N GLY A 178 -21.50 -12.85 -3.97
CA GLY A 178 -20.71 -13.80 -3.18
C GLY A 178 -19.44 -13.17 -2.59
N GLY A 179 -18.75 -12.33 -3.34
CA GLY A 179 -17.53 -11.67 -2.85
C GLY A 179 -17.81 -10.59 -1.81
N ILE A 180 -18.87 -9.78 -1.97
CA ILE A 180 -19.27 -8.79 -0.97
C ILE A 180 -19.73 -9.48 0.32
N SER A 181 -20.49 -10.57 0.23
CA SER A 181 -20.87 -11.33 1.41
C SER A 181 -19.68 -11.96 2.13
N ALA A 182 -18.74 -12.56 1.40
CA ALA A 182 -17.51 -13.09 1.99
C ALA A 182 -16.68 -12.02 2.70
N PHE A 183 -16.58 -10.81 2.12
CA PHE A 183 -15.88 -9.68 2.74
C PHE A 183 -16.58 -9.17 4.02
N LEU A 184 -17.92 -9.19 4.06
CA LEU A 184 -18.66 -8.73 5.23
C LEU A 184 -18.67 -9.75 6.40
N TYR A 185 -18.38 -11.03 6.12
CA TYR A 185 -18.35 -12.11 7.09
C TYR A 185 -16.94 -12.54 7.49
N SER A 186 -15.88 -12.01 6.90
CA SER A 186 -14.49 -12.25 7.27
C SER A 186 -13.96 -11.18 8.26
#